data_986c4cd260357d0154a440741b2df97e
#
_entry.id   986c4cd260357d0154a440741b2df97e
#
_cell.length_a   1.000
_cell.length_b   1.000
_cell.length_c   1.000
_cell.angle_alpha   90.00
_cell.angle_beta   90.00
_cell.angle_gamma   90.00
#
_symmetry.space_group_name_H-M   'P 1'
#
loop_
_entity.id
_entity.type
_entity.pdbx_description
1 polymer ?
#
loop_
_entity_poly.entity_id
_entity_poly.type
_entity_poly.pdbx_seq_one_letter_code
_entity_poly.pdbx_strand_id
1 'polypeptide(L)'
;MFDHFYMTGVGMAGYVIVYVPLALFISFLIAILLRKLPKFLRWSIPLALAVFLVSAPLLEIFYISYKASRLCRAHAGLKVYKTAQADGFRWSHDIEFYSKYGFSFVESGGGTPDNPIITRHTIEDGKPVVTQVKQYASEYEITYKDPVVLYKYFSMESVMVVNIRTREVLGELIRIDIYPSFIDSLFIGLTGTGSGFSPWHCGEEATPEYPNRVSYKELILATLKPARKSAQGD
;
A
#
# COMPACT_ATOMS: atom_id res chain seq x y z
N MET A 1 1.13 -6.20 20.61
CA MET A 1 2.18 -5.16 20.71
C MET A 1 2.14 -4.41 19.40
N PHE A 2 2.32 -3.10 19.39
CA PHE A 2 2.27 -2.30 18.16
C PHE A 2 3.59 -2.51 17.44
N ASP A 3 3.54 -2.98 16.19
CA ASP A 3 4.74 -3.28 15.41
C ASP A 3 5.37 -1.98 14.86
N HIS A 4 4.54 -0.92 14.67
CA HIS A 4 4.98 0.38 14.18
C HIS A 4 4.17 1.52 14.78
N PHE A 5 4.81 2.68 14.94
CA PHE A 5 4.18 3.93 15.33
C PHE A 5 4.09 4.85 14.11
N TYR A 6 2.88 5.00 13.58
CA TYR A 6 2.62 5.71 12.33
C TYR A 6 2.53 7.23 12.56
N MET A 7 3.68 7.87 12.68
CA MET A 7 3.84 9.32 12.75
C MET A 7 5.14 9.72 12.06
N THR A 8 5.09 10.77 11.25
CA THR A 8 6.29 11.28 10.58
C THR A 8 7.20 12.02 11.56
N GLY A 9 8.49 12.16 11.22
CA GLY A 9 9.41 12.99 12.01
C GLY A 9 8.98 14.45 12.06
N VAL A 10 8.40 14.97 10.98
CA VAL A 10 7.86 16.35 10.90
C VAL A 10 6.63 16.49 11.81
N GLY A 11 5.71 15.52 11.77
CA GLY A 11 4.54 15.50 12.64
C GLY A 11 4.93 15.43 14.11
N MET A 12 5.90 14.59 14.48
CA MET A 12 6.41 14.50 15.85
C MET A 12 7.06 15.81 16.32
N ALA A 13 7.93 16.40 15.49
CA ALA A 13 8.55 17.68 15.81
C ALA A 13 7.49 18.79 15.98
N GLY A 14 6.56 18.88 15.04
CA GLY A 14 5.45 19.84 15.10
C GLY A 14 4.57 19.64 16.33
N TYR A 15 4.27 18.39 16.68
CA TYR A 15 3.51 18.07 17.90
C TYR A 15 4.23 18.54 19.15
N VAL A 16 5.52 18.21 19.31
CA VAL A 16 6.27 18.53 20.54
C VAL A 16 6.62 20.02 20.63
N ILE A 17 7.07 20.64 19.53
CA ILE A 17 7.62 22.00 19.54
C ILE A 17 6.52 23.06 19.41
N VAL A 18 5.45 22.78 18.68
CA VAL A 18 4.40 23.77 18.41
C VAL A 18 3.11 23.43 19.12
N TYR A 19 2.56 22.23 18.92
CA TYR A 19 1.24 21.89 19.40
C TYR A 19 1.16 21.81 20.91
N VAL A 20 2.08 21.09 21.58
CA VAL A 20 2.07 20.95 23.06
C VAL A 20 2.22 22.30 23.76
N PRO A 21 3.19 23.20 23.42
CA PRO A 21 3.29 24.52 23.99
C PRO A 21 2.03 25.36 23.78
N LEU A 22 1.42 25.29 22.57
CA LEU A 22 0.19 26.02 22.27
C LEU A 22 -0.99 25.50 23.12
N ALA A 23 -1.15 24.19 23.28
CA ALA A 23 -2.20 23.59 24.13
C ALA A 23 -2.05 24.00 25.61
N LEU A 24 -0.81 24.01 26.11
CA LEU A 24 -0.51 24.49 27.50
C LEU A 24 -0.78 26.00 27.64
N PHE A 25 -0.40 26.79 26.62
CA PHE A 25 -0.67 28.23 26.63
C PHE A 25 -2.17 28.55 26.65
N ILE A 26 -2.96 27.86 25.81
CA ILE A 26 -4.42 27.99 25.82
C ILE A 26 -5.00 27.62 27.19
N SER A 27 -4.55 26.53 27.79
CA SER A 27 -4.98 26.09 29.09
C SER A 27 -4.63 27.09 30.19
N PHE A 28 -3.45 27.72 30.10
CA PHE A 28 -3.04 28.80 31.00
C PHE A 28 -3.92 30.07 30.88
N LEU A 29 -4.23 30.48 29.63
CA LEU A 29 -5.15 31.59 29.39
C LEU A 29 -6.53 31.34 30.00
N ILE A 30 -7.04 30.13 29.90
CA ILE A 30 -8.31 29.72 30.51
C ILE A 30 -8.22 29.80 32.04
N ALA A 31 -7.09 29.40 32.63
CA ALA A 31 -6.89 29.56 34.09
C ALA A 31 -6.97 31.03 34.55
N ILE A 32 -6.46 31.96 33.72
CA ILE A 32 -6.56 33.40 33.97
C ILE A 32 -8.02 33.86 33.87
N LEU A 33 -8.75 33.43 32.85
CA LEU A 33 -10.16 33.80 32.69
C LEU A 33 -11.04 33.30 33.83
N LEU A 34 -10.72 32.10 34.34
CA LEU A 34 -11.45 31.48 35.45
C LEU A 34 -11.01 31.94 36.85
N ARG A 35 -10.24 33.02 36.94
CA ARG A 35 -9.71 33.55 38.23
C ARG A 35 -10.75 33.87 39.28
N LYS A 36 -12.01 34.10 38.87
CA LYS A 36 -13.13 34.39 39.81
C LYS A 36 -13.72 33.12 40.45
N LEU A 37 -13.38 31.93 39.97
CA LEU A 37 -13.85 30.66 40.50
C LEU A 37 -13.08 30.26 41.76
N PRO A 38 -13.64 29.36 42.61
CA PRO A 38 -12.93 28.74 43.74
C PRO A 38 -11.60 28.14 43.27
N LYS A 39 -10.56 28.19 44.13
CA LYS A 39 -9.20 27.76 43.81
C LYS A 39 -9.13 26.37 43.17
N PHE A 40 -9.95 25.43 43.68
CA PHE A 40 -10.00 24.06 43.14
C PHE A 40 -10.46 24.05 41.68
N LEU A 41 -11.59 24.65 41.36
CA LEU A 41 -12.12 24.69 39.96
C LEU A 41 -11.22 25.50 39.02
N ARG A 42 -10.60 26.56 39.52
CA ARG A 42 -9.69 27.39 38.74
C ARG A 42 -8.50 26.64 38.17
N TRP A 43 -7.99 25.61 38.86
CA TRP A 43 -6.84 24.86 38.44
C TRP A 43 -7.20 23.50 37.85
N SER A 44 -8.25 22.83 38.35
CA SER A 44 -8.65 21.51 37.84
C SER A 44 -9.18 21.54 36.41
N ILE A 45 -9.95 22.57 36.03
CA ILE A 45 -10.50 22.69 34.67
C ILE A 45 -9.39 22.89 33.62
N PRO A 46 -8.48 23.89 33.78
CA PRO A 46 -7.39 24.05 32.82
C PRO A 46 -6.43 22.85 32.75
N LEU A 47 -6.18 22.21 33.91
CA LEU A 47 -5.35 21.01 33.93
C LEU A 47 -6.00 19.85 33.17
N ALA A 48 -7.27 19.59 33.38
CA ALA A 48 -8.01 18.56 32.65
C ALA A 48 -8.05 18.87 31.17
N LEU A 49 -8.22 20.14 30.78
CA LEU A 49 -8.18 20.57 29.38
C LEU A 49 -6.79 20.38 28.78
N ALA A 50 -5.73 20.75 29.51
CA ALA A 50 -4.35 20.54 29.03
C ALA A 50 -4.06 19.05 28.76
N VAL A 51 -4.43 18.20 29.75
CA VAL A 51 -4.28 16.73 29.58
C VAL A 51 -5.08 16.24 28.38
N PHE A 52 -6.33 16.68 28.21
CA PHE A 52 -7.16 16.28 27.08
C PHE A 52 -6.57 16.74 25.74
N LEU A 53 -6.20 18.01 25.62
CA LEU A 53 -5.63 18.54 24.38
C LEU A 53 -4.32 17.84 24.01
N VAL A 54 -3.44 17.59 24.97
CA VAL A 54 -2.17 16.90 24.72
C VAL A 54 -2.39 15.42 24.40
N SER A 55 -3.33 14.73 25.04
CA SER A 55 -3.52 13.30 24.83
C SER A 55 -4.34 12.97 23.58
N ALA A 56 -5.27 13.82 23.16
CA ALA A 56 -6.18 13.51 22.05
C ALA A 56 -5.49 13.14 20.74
N PRO A 57 -4.45 13.87 20.24
CA PRO A 57 -3.72 13.47 19.05
C PRO A 57 -2.97 12.15 19.21
N LEU A 58 -2.43 11.89 20.41
CA LEU A 58 -1.76 10.62 20.69
C LEU A 58 -2.73 9.44 20.64
N LEU A 59 -3.94 9.61 21.17
CA LEU A 59 -4.99 8.58 21.11
C LEU A 59 -5.37 8.26 19.66
N GLU A 60 -5.43 9.27 18.79
CA GLU A 60 -5.67 9.08 17.35
C GLU A 60 -4.55 8.22 16.71
N ILE A 61 -3.28 8.53 17.01
CA ILE A 61 -2.13 7.80 16.49
C ILE A 61 -2.12 6.35 17.01
N PHE A 62 -2.40 6.15 18.30
CA PHE A 62 -2.54 4.81 18.87
C PHE A 62 -3.68 4.02 18.22
N TYR A 63 -4.82 4.66 17.95
CA TYR A 63 -5.93 4.03 17.23
C TYR A 63 -5.52 3.61 15.83
N ILE A 64 -4.84 4.50 15.07
CA ILE A 64 -4.33 4.18 13.72
C ILE A 64 -3.38 2.98 13.80
N SER A 65 -2.39 3.02 14.70
CA SER A 65 -1.41 1.94 14.86
C SER A 65 -2.06 0.60 15.22
N TYR A 66 -3.03 0.62 16.13
CA TYR A 66 -3.77 -0.58 16.52
C TYR A 66 -4.59 -1.17 15.36
N LYS A 67 -5.33 -0.31 14.64
CA LYS A 67 -6.12 -0.73 13.48
C LYS A 67 -5.25 -1.21 12.33
N ALA A 68 -4.15 -0.51 12.02
CA ALA A 68 -3.18 -0.92 11.02
C ALA A 68 -2.67 -2.33 11.30
N SER A 69 -2.16 -2.57 12.50
CA SER A 69 -1.65 -3.90 12.92
C SER A 69 -2.69 -5.02 12.73
N ARG A 70 -3.96 -4.74 13.01
CA ARG A 70 -5.05 -5.73 12.81
C ARG A 70 -5.37 -5.95 11.34
N LEU A 71 -5.51 -4.87 10.57
CA LEU A 71 -5.84 -4.95 9.14
C LEU A 71 -4.72 -5.63 8.36
N CYS A 72 -3.47 -5.25 8.61
CA CYS A 72 -2.30 -5.84 7.97
C CYS A 72 -2.25 -7.36 8.21
N ARG A 73 -2.35 -7.80 9.45
CA ARG A 73 -2.32 -9.23 9.78
C ARG A 73 -3.50 -10.02 9.22
N ALA A 74 -4.67 -9.42 9.11
CA ALA A 74 -5.87 -10.11 8.66
C ALA A 74 -5.98 -10.20 7.13
N HIS A 75 -5.52 -9.17 6.42
CA HIS A 75 -5.85 -9.02 5.00
C HIS A 75 -4.64 -8.87 4.08
N ALA A 76 -3.57 -8.22 4.54
CA ALA A 76 -2.44 -7.88 3.68
C ALA A 76 -1.56 -9.10 3.34
N GLY A 77 -0.82 -8.97 2.24
CA GLY A 77 0.16 -9.95 1.80
C GLY A 77 -0.25 -10.77 0.58
N LEU A 78 0.62 -11.67 0.21
CA LEU A 78 0.47 -12.57 -0.92
C LEU A 78 -0.43 -13.76 -0.54
N LYS A 79 -1.46 -13.99 -1.36
CA LYS A 79 -2.38 -15.14 -1.24
C LYS A 79 -2.41 -15.90 -2.55
N VAL A 80 -2.08 -17.17 -2.53
CA VAL A 80 -2.17 -18.07 -3.68
C VAL A 80 -3.31 -19.03 -3.43
N TYR A 81 -4.35 -18.96 -4.27
CA TYR A 81 -5.52 -19.83 -4.17
C TYR A 81 -5.36 -21.06 -5.04
N LYS A 82 -4.72 -20.88 -6.22
CA LYS A 82 -4.52 -21.93 -7.20
C LYS A 82 -3.30 -21.62 -8.05
N THR A 83 -2.63 -22.67 -8.50
CA THR A 83 -1.54 -22.54 -9.50
C THR A 83 -2.02 -23.02 -10.84
N ALA A 84 -1.53 -22.41 -11.93
CA ALA A 84 -1.84 -22.78 -13.29
C ALA A 84 -0.58 -22.83 -14.15
N GLN A 85 -0.59 -23.64 -15.20
CA GLN A 85 0.46 -23.64 -16.22
C GLN A 85 0.12 -22.59 -17.28
N ALA A 86 1.12 -21.81 -17.70
CA ALA A 86 0.97 -20.78 -18.72
C ALA A 86 2.24 -20.63 -19.56
N ASP A 87 2.10 -20.52 -20.87
CA ASP A 87 3.21 -20.14 -21.75
C ASP A 87 3.52 -18.65 -21.67
N GLY A 88 2.51 -17.84 -21.38
CA GLY A 88 2.57 -16.39 -21.19
C GLY A 88 1.29 -15.84 -20.57
N PHE A 89 1.26 -14.55 -20.33
CA PHE A 89 0.15 -13.87 -19.66
C PHE A 89 0.03 -12.41 -20.08
N ARG A 90 -1.09 -11.77 -19.75
CA ARG A 90 -1.31 -10.34 -20.00
C ARG A 90 -0.79 -9.53 -18.83
N TRP A 91 0.11 -8.60 -19.15
CA TRP A 91 0.65 -7.64 -18.20
C TRP A 91 1.31 -6.47 -18.95
N SER A 92 2.00 -5.60 -18.21
CA SER A 92 2.89 -4.61 -18.78
C SER A 92 4.16 -5.32 -19.33
N HIS A 93 5.11 -4.56 -19.81
CA HIS A 93 6.39 -5.06 -20.37
C HIS A 93 7.14 -5.91 -19.33
N ASP A 94 8.34 -6.30 -19.52
CA ASP A 94 9.21 -7.03 -18.59
C ASP A 94 9.44 -8.51 -18.97
N ILE A 95 9.31 -8.81 -20.28
CA ILE A 95 9.58 -10.17 -20.79
C ILE A 95 11.01 -10.64 -20.45
N GLU A 96 12.00 -9.71 -20.38
CA GLU A 96 13.38 -10.05 -20.03
C GLU A 96 13.50 -10.67 -18.62
N PHE A 97 12.65 -10.22 -17.69
CA PHE A 97 12.58 -10.83 -16.37
C PHE A 97 11.89 -12.19 -16.42
N TYR A 98 10.71 -12.28 -17.04
CA TYR A 98 9.89 -13.49 -16.98
C TYR A 98 10.39 -14.63 -17.85
N SER A 99 11.11 -14.34 -18.94
CA SER A 99 11.74 -15.36 -19.79
C SER A 99 12.78 -16.20 -19.02
N LYS A 100 13.45 -15.62 -18.03
CA LYS A 100 14.39 -16.34 -17.16
C LYS A 100 13.71 -17.43 -16.32
N TYR A 101 12.41 -17.31 -16.11
CA TYR A 101 11.59 -18.30 -15.41
C TYR A 101 10.86 -19.25 -16.36
N GLY A 102 11.07 -19.12 -17.67
CA GLY A 102 10.53 -20.04 -18.69
C GLY A 102 9.24 -19.59 -19.35
N PHE A 103 8.78 -18.36 -19.13
CA PHE A 103 7.66 -17.79 -19.89
C PHE A 103 8.11 -17.39 -21.30
N SER A 104 7.31 -17.75 -22.29
CA SER A 104 7.62 -17.54 -23.71
C SER A 104 7.25 -16.13 -24.18
N PHE A 105 6.22 -15.53 -23.58
CA PHE A 105 5.75 -14.20 -23.97
C PHE A 105 5.00 -13.48 -22.84
N VAL A 106 4.96 -12.16 -22.96
CA VAL A 106 4.06 -11.29 -22.18
C VAL A 106 3.28 -10.44 -23.16
N GLU A 107 1.98 -10.32 -22.99
CA GLU A 107 1.12 -9.50 -23.83
C GLU A 107 0.64 -8.27 -23.10
N SER A 108 0.61 -7.14 -23.78
CA SER A 108 0.03 -5.90 -23.26
C SER A 108 -0.98 -5.33 -24.26
N GLY A 109 -1.99 -4.66 -23.72
CA GLY A 109 -3.01 -3.97 -24.50
C GLY A 109 -2.87 -2.46 -24.42
N GLY A 110 -3.18 -1.78 -25.52
CA GLY A 110 -3.23 -0.33 -25.61
C GLY A 110 -4.21 0.09 -26.70
N GLY A 111 -4.17 1.37 -27.07
CA GLY A 111 -5.07 1.93 -28.09
C GLY A 111 -6.42 2.35 -27.51
N THR A 112 -7.40 2.51 -28.41
CA THR A 112 -8.78 2.85 -28.04
C THR A 112 -9.66 1.61 -28.10
N PRO A 113 -10.86 1.62 -27.47
CA PRO A 113 -11.80 0.51 -27.59
C PRO A 113 -12.14 0.12 -29.03
N ASP A 114 -12.21 1.11 -29.93
CA ASP A 114 -12.52 0.90 -31.36
C ASP A 114 -11.30 0.45 -32.19
N ASN A 115 -10.09 0.66 -31.69
CA ASN A 115 -8.85 0.25 -32.33
C ASN A 115 -7.85 -0.24 -31.28
N PRO A 116 -8.06 -1.43 -30.72
CA PRO A 116 -7.16 -1.99 -29.72
C PRO A 116 -5.83 -2.38 -30.35
N ILE A 117 -4.75 -1.92 -29.74
CA ILE A 117 -3.39 -2.33 -30.11
C ILE A 117 -2.95 -3.38 -29.11
N ILE A 118 -2.72 -4.60 -29.59
CA ILE A 118 -2.20 -5.69 -28.76
C ILE A 118 -0.76 -5.92 -29.15
N THR A 119 0.14 -5.84 -28.18
CA THR A 119 1.56 -6.11 -28.38
C THR A 119 1.96 -7.37 -27.62
N ARG A 120 2.75 -8.21 -28.26
CA ARG A 120 3.36 -9.39 -27.65
C ARG A 120 4.86 -9.17 -27.58
N HIS A 121 5.39 -9.35 -26.40
CA HIS A 121 6.81 -9.26 -26.07
C HIS A 121 7.37 -10.67 -25.96
N THR A 122 8.40 -11.00 -26.75
CA THR A 122 9.10 -12.29 -26.76
C THR A 122 10.60 -12.07 -26.61
N ILE A 123 11.35 -13.14 -26.40
CA ILE A 123 12.81 -13.13 -26.50
C ILE A 123 13.19 -13.97 -27.75
N GLU A 124 13.86 -13.35 -28.71
CA GLU A 124 14.40 -14.01 -29.93
C GLU A 124 15.89 -13.71 -29.97
N ASP A 125 16.70 -14.76 -30.14
CA ASP A 125 18.18 -14.66 -30.13
C ASP A 125 18.75 -13.86 -28.92
N GLY A 126 18.11 -14.04 -27.75
CA GLY A 126 18.51 -13.37 -26.50
C GLY A 126 18.15 -11.90 -26.43
N LYS A 127 17.36 -11.36 -27.38
CA LYS A 127 16.94 -9.95 -27.40
C LYS A 127 15.42 -9.85 -27.29
N PRO A 128 14.91 -8.81 -26.60
CA PRO A 128 13.47 -8.56 -26.57
C PRO A 128 12.97 -8.12 -27.96
N VAL A 129 11.91 -8.78 -28.41
CA VAL A 129 11.21 -8.46 -29.67
C VAL A 129 9.77 -8.12 -29.33
N VAL A 130 9.26 -7.07 -29.96
CA VAL A 130 7.88 -6.61 -29.79
C VAL A 130 7.16 -6.79 -31.12
N THR A 131 6.08 -7.57 -31.10
CA THR A 131 5.24 -7.79 -32.29
C THR A 131 3.81 -7.36 -32.02
N GLN A 132 3.20 -6.71 -33.00
CA GLN A 132 1.77 -6.41 -32.92
C GLN A 132 0.97 -7.63 -33.37
N VAL A 133 -0.01 -8.03 -32.55
CA VAL A 133 -0.86 -9.19 -32.84
C VAL A 133 -2.35 -8.78 -32.89
N LYS A 134 -3.15 -9.57 -33.61
CA LYS A 134 -4.58 -9.26 -33.78
C LYS A 134 -5.44 -9.67 -32.59
N GLN A 135 -4.98 -10.65 -31.82
CA GLN A 135 -5.73 -11.17 -30.67
C GLN A 135 -4.77 -11.68 -29.60
N TYR A 136 -5.23 -11.69 -28.38
CA TYR A 136 -4.51 -12.26 -27.27
C TYR A 136 -4.45 -13.80 -27.37
N ALA A 137 -3.29 -14.37 -27.05
CA ALA A 137 -3.12 -15.81 -26.87
C ALA A 137 -3.17 -16.22 -25.40
N SER A 138 -2.92 -15.28 -24.50
CA SER A 138 -2.87 -15.55 -23.05
C SER A 138 -4.25 -15.81 -22.47
N GLU A 139 -4.34 -16.82 -21.59
CA GLU A 139 -5.55 -17.16 -20.82
C GLU A 139 -5.58 -16.46 -19.45
N TYR A 140 -4.47 -15.88 -19.02
CA TYR A 140 -4.30 -15.26 -17.71
C TYR A 140 -3.96 -13.79 -17.86
N GLU A 141 -4.50 -13.00 -16.95
CA GLU A 141 -4.31 -11.55 -16.88
C GLU A 141 -3.95 -11.14 -15.46
N ILE A 142 -3.01 -10.21 -15.36
CA ILE A 142 -2.73 -9.51 -14.12
C ILE A 142 -3.52 -8.20 -14.16
N THR A 143 -4.35 -7.99 -13.15
CA THR A 143 -5.21 -6.81 -13.07
C THR A 143 -5.14 -6.17 -11.71
N TYR A 144 -5.26 -4.84 -11.69
CA TYR A 144 -5.47 -4.08 -10.47
C TYR A 144 -6.96 -4.04 -10.14
N LYS A 145 -7.26 -4.19 -8.87
CA LYS A 145 -8.59 -3.86 -8.36
C LYS A 145 -8.59 -2.41 -7.90
N ASP A 146 -9.67 -1.70 -8.18
CA ASP A 146 -9.81 -0.33 -7.72
C ASP A 146 -9.59 -0.22 -6.21
N PRO A 147 -8.88 0.81 -5.76
CA PRO A 147 -8.62 1.03 -4.35
C PRO A 147 -9.93 1.13 -3.56
N VAL A 148 -10.02 0.38 -2.47
CA VAL A 148 -11.18 0.41 -1.57
C VAL A 148 -10.80 1.17 -0.31
N VAL A 149 -11.50 2.28 -0.04
CA VAL A 149 -11.38 3.00 1.23
C VAL A 149 -12.05 2.16 2.31
N LEU A 150 -11.26 1.61 3.24
CA LEU A 150 -11.76 0.81 4.35
C LEU A 150 -12.28 1.69 5.49
N TYR A 151 -11.52 2.72 5.84
CA TYR A 151 -11.78 3.70 6.90
C TYR A 151 -11.07 5.02 6.56
N LYS A 152 -11.31 6.07 7.34
CA LYS A 152 -10.71 7.41 7.14
C LYS A 152 -9.19 7.40 6.87
N TYR A 153 -8.46 6.47 7.50
CA TYR A 153 -6.99 6.42 7.43
C TYR A 153 -6.46 5.20 6.69
N PHE A 154 -7.31 4.44 6.01
CA PHE A 154 -6.88 3.18 5.40
C PHE A 154 -7.52 2.99 4.03
N SER A 155 -6.71 2.65 3.04
CA SER A 155 -7.18 2.09 1.78
C SER A 155 -6.53 0.74 1.52
N MET A 156 -7.20 -0.07 0.74
CA MET A 156 -6.73 -1.38 0.33
C MET A 156 -6.65 -1.43 -1.18
N GLU A 157 -5.49 -1.78 -1.68
CA GLU A 157 -5.25 -2.04 -3.09
C GLU A 157 -4.91 -3.51 -3.28
N SER A 158 -5.29 -4.08 -4.39
CA SER A 158 -4.86 -5.43 -4.71
C SER A 158 -4.51 -5.61 -6.18
N VAL A 159 -3.53 -6.48 -6.41
CA VAL A 159 -3.15 -6.99 -7.73
C VAL A 159 -3.54 -8.45 -7.76
N MET A 160 -4.22 -8.87 -8.81
CA MET A 160 -4.75 -10.23 -8.94
C MET A 160 -4.24 -10.89 -10.22
N VAL A 161 -4.04 -12.20 -10.15
CA VAL A 161 -3.88 -13.07 -11.33
C VAL A 161 -5.23 -13.73 -11.57
N VAL A 162 -5.81 -13.49 -12.74
CA VAL A 162 -7.17 -13.92 -13.10
C VAL A 162 -7.14 -14.77 -14.36
N ASN A 163 -7.87 -15.88 -14.37
CA ASN A 163 -8.17 -16.58 -15.60
C ASN A 163 -9.28 -15.81 -16.36
N ILE A 164 -8.95 -15.35 -17.56
CA ILE A 164 -9.85 -14.48 -18.35
C ILE A 164 -11.14 -15.17 -18.74
N ARG A 165 -11.06 -16.48 -19.05
CA ARG A 165 -12.20 -17.27 -19.51
C ARG A 165 -13.18 -17.59 -18.40
N THR A 166 -12.67 -18.03 -17.25
CA THR A 166 -13.48 -18.47 -16.11
C THR A 166 -13.77 -17.38 -15.11
N ARG A 167 -13.03 -16.25 -15.16
CA ARG A 167 -13.03 -15.17 -14.18
C ARG A 167 -12.55 -15.60 -12.79
N GLU A 168 -11.92 -16.77 -12.70
CA GLU A 168 -11.36 -17.30 -11.46
C GLU A 168 -10.11 -16.53 -11.07
N VAL A 169 -10.04 -16.09 -9.80
CA VAL A 169 -8.85 -15.47 -9.22
C VAL A 169 -7.92 -16.58 -8.73
N LEU A 170 -6.70 -16.64 -9.26
CA LEU A 170 -5.71 -17.64 -8.91
C LEU A 170 -4.87 -17.21 -7.73
N GLY A 171 -4.60 -15.93 -7.62
CA GLY A 171 -3.85 -15.36 -6.51
C GLY A 171 -4.01 -13.85 -6.46
N GLU A 172 -3.69 -13.28 -5.30
CA GLU A 172 -3.88 -11.88 -5.00
C GLU A 172 -2.74 -11.38 -4.09
N LEU A 173 -2.22 -10.20 -4.39
CA LEU A 173 -1.33 -9.46 -3.51
C LEU A 173 -2.10 -8.25 -2.99
N ILE A 174 -2.35 -8.23 -1.69
CA ILE A 174 -3.11 -7.15 -1.03
C ILE A 174 -2.15 -6.23 -0.30
N ARG A 175 -2.20 -4.95 -0.65
CA ARG A 175 -1.53 -3.86 0.03
C ARG A 175 -2.53 -3.01 0.78
N ILE A 176 -2.21 -2.63 2.01
CA ILE A 176 -3.00 -1.68 2.78
C ILE A 176 -2.16 -0.44 2.98
N ASP A 177 -2.65 0.68 2.48
CA ASP A 177 -2.06 2.00 2.68
C ASP A 177 -2.62 2.63 3.94
N ILE A 178 -1.74 3.24 4.72
CA ILE A 178 -2.01 3.85 6.02
C ILE A 178 -1.68 5.33 5.92
N TYR A 179 -2.71 6.16 6.05
CA TYR A 179 -2.58 7.60 5.94
C TYR A 179 -2.30 8.25 7.31
N PRO A 180 -1.63 9.41 7.31
CA PRO A 180 -1.27 10.10 8.55
C PRO A 180 -2.47 10.57 9.34
N SER A 181 -2.29 10.74 10.66
CA SER A 181 -3.27 11.35 11.56
C SER A 181 -3.57 12.80 11.18
N PHE A 182 -4.63 13.37 11.75
CA PHE A 182 -4.97 14.77 11.50
C PHE A 182 -3.81 15.71 11.83
N ILE A 183 -3.19 15.54 13.01
CA ILE A 183 -2.09 16.42 13.45
C ILE A 183 -0.85 16.27 12.57
N ASP A 184 -0.54 15.05 12.16
CA ASP A 184 0.59 14.76 11.27
C ASP A 184 0.36 15.36 9.87
N SER A 185 -0.85 15.21 9.32
CA SER A 185 -1.27 15.81 8.05
C SER A 185 -1.19 17.34 8.07
N LEU A 186 -1.54 17.97 9.21
CA LEU A 186 -1.45 19.40 9.39
C LEU A 186 0.01 19.88 9.25
N PHE A 187 0.94 19.24 9.94
CA PHE A 187 2.36 19.63 9.90
C PHE A 187 3.04 19.29 8.57
N ILE A 188 2.69 18.16 7.94
CA ILE A 188 3.10 17.86 6.57
C ILE A 188 2.64 18.97 5.60
N GLY A 189 1.39 19.40 5.71
CA GLY A 189 0.85 20.49 4.88
C GLY A 189 1.53 21.83 5.12
N LEU A 190 1.76 22.20 6.38
CA LEU A 190 2.41 23.47 6.74
C LEU A 190 3.87 23.55 6.29
N THR A 191 4.59 22.46 6.25
CA THR A 191 6.00 22.42 5.84
C THR A 191 6.18 22.28 4.32
N GLY A 192 5.09 22.11 3.57
CA GLY A 192 5.14 21.93 2.12
C GLY A 192 5.73 20.56 1.69
N THR A 193 5.98 19.66 2.63
CA THR A 193 6.51 18.32 2.34
C THR A 193 5.45 17.36 1.81
N GLY A 194 4.19 17.79 1.76
CA GLY A 194 3.05 16.95 1.38
C GLY A 194 3.10 16.39 -0.05
N SER A 195 3.76 17.08 -0.99
CA SER A 195 3.91 16.60 -2.37
C SER A 195 4.82 15.36 -2.50
N GLY A 196 5.64 15.08 -1.49
CA GLY A 196 6.54 13.91 -1.44
C GLY A 196 6.11 12.85 -0.42
N PHE A 197 5.00 13.05 0.29
CA PHE A 197 4.55 12.06 1.26
C PHE A 197 3.93 10.85 0.56
N SER A 198 4.52 9.68 0.80
CA SER A 198 3.93 8.40 0.45
C SER A 198 3.31 7.79 1.70
N PRO A 199 2.07 7.29 1.67
CA PRO A 199 1.49 6.59 2.81
C PRO A 199 2.36 5.41 3.23
N TRP A 200 2.34 5.09 4.52
CA TRP A 200 2.90 3.80 4.96
C TRP A 200 2.04 2.68 4.40
N HIS A 201 2.66 1.54 4.15
CA HIS A 201 1.93 0.39 3.63
C HIS A 201 2.42 -0.90 4.28
N CYS A 202 1.57 -1.91 4.24
CA CYS A 202 1.89 -3.28 4.59
C CYS A 202 1.38 -4.25 3.52
N GLY A 203 1.90 -5.48 3.54
CA GLY A 203 1.53 -6.55 2.62
C GLY A 203 2.60 -6.88 1.59
N GLU A 204 3.66 -6.08 1.56
CA GLU A 204 4.82 -6.30 0.70
C GLU A 204 6.10 -6.62 1.50
N GLU A 205 5.94 -6.89 2.80
CA GLU A 205 7.06 -7.22 3.68
C GLU A 205 7.64 -8.59 3.31
N ALA A 206 8.95 -8.74 3.54
CA ALA A 206 9.62 -10.01 3.40
C ALA A 206 9.02 -11.06 4.36
N THR A 207 8.85 -12.28 3.86
CA THR A 207 8.40 -13.45 4.63
C THR A 207 9.47 -14.51 4.58
N PRO A 208 9.42 -15.57 5.42
CA PRO A 208 10.37 -16.70 5.32
C PRO A 208 10.37 -17.36 3.94
N GLU A 209 9.22 -17.38 3.25
CA GLU A 209 9.07 -17.93 1.90
C GLU A 209 9.57 -16.98 0.82
N TYR A 210 9.50 -15.67 1.09
CA TYR A 210 9.92 -14.59 0.21
C TYR A 210 10.83 -13.63 0.97
N PRO A 211 12.15 -13.92 1.05
CA PRO A 211 13.10 -13.15 1.88
C PRO A 211 13.34 -11.73 1.38
N ASN A 212 12.93 -11.43 0.16
CA ASN A 212 12.89 -10.08 -0.38
C ASN A 212 11.49 -9.48 -0.23
N ARG A 213 11.38 -8.17 -0.48
CA ARG A 213 10.08 -7.50 -0.53
C ARG A 213 9.17 -8.20 -1.56
N VAL A 214 7.97 -8.59 -1.13
CA VAL A 214 6.98 -9.23 -1.99
C VAL A 214 6.39 -8.20 -2.94
N SER A 215 6.41 -8.51 -4.23
CA SER A 215 5.86 -7.66 -5.28
C SER A 215 4.91 -8.46 -6.18
N TYR A 216 4.35 -7.79 -7.17
CA TYR A 216 3.55 -8.47 -8.21
C TYR A 216 4.34 -9.55 -8.96
N LYS A 217 5.68 -9.46 -9.00
CA LYS A 217 6.53 -10.49 -9.63
C LYS A 217 6.43 -11.82 -8.89
N GLU A 218 6.53 -11.77 -7.56
CA GLU A 218 6.36 -12.94 -6.70
C GLU A 218 4.95 -13.52 -6.81
N LEU A 219 3.91 -12.66 -6.90
CA LEU A 219 2.54 -13.10 -7.13
C LEU A 219 2.42 -13.90 -8.43
N ILE A 220 2.97 -13.37 -9.54
CA ILE A 220 2.93 -14.04 -10.83
C ILE A 220 3.66 -15.38 -10.78
N LEU A 221 4.89 -15.41 -10.25
CA LEU A 221 5.70 -16.62 -10.14
C LEU A 221 5.14 -17.65 -9.17
N ALA A 222 4.40 -17.21 -8.16
CA ALA A 222 3.73 -18.12 -7.23
C ALA A 222 2.49 -18.77 -7.84
N THR A 223 1.73 -18.04 -8.67
CA THR A 223 0.47 -18.48 -9.26
C THR A 223 0.62 -19.12 -10.61
N LEU A 224 1.46 -18.58 -11.49
CA LEU A 224 1.69 -19.11 -12.85
C LEU A 224 3.00 -19.87 -12.91
N LYS A 225 2.93 -21.07 -13.44
CA LYS A 225 4.10 -21.90 -13.70
C LYS A 225 4.30 -22.01 -15.22
N PRO A 226 5.52 -21.86 -15.75
CA PRO A 226 5.75 -21.99 -17.18
C PRO A 226 5.37 -23.38 -17.66
N ALA A 227 4.66 -23.47 -18.78
CA ALA A 227 4.23 -24.75 -19.34
C ALA A 227 5.40 -25.54 -19.93
N ARG A 228 6.45 -24.84 -20.38
CA ARG A 228 7.70 -25.46 -20.84
C ARG A 228 8.76 -25.34 -19.74
N LYS A 229 9.33 -26.47 -19.33
CA LYS A 229 10.62 -26.45 -18.63
C LYS A 229 11.60 -25.78 -19.59
N SER A 230 12.26 -24.71 -19.16
CA SER A 230 13.38 -24.15 -19.91
C SER A 230 14.35 -25.29 -20.21
N ALA A 231 14.53 -25.62 -21.48
CA ALA A 231 15.66 -26.41 -21.96
C ALA A 231 16.91 -25.50 -21.88
N GLN A 232 17.27 -25.09 -20.66
CA GLN A 232 18.59 -24.53 -20.36
C GLN A 232 19.49 -25.73 -20.12
N GLY A 233 20.31 -25.98 -21.13
CA GLY A 233 21.25 -27.07 -21.21
C GLY A 233 22.24 -27.11 -20.05
N ASP A 234 22.59 -28.31 -19.78
CA ASP A 234 23.77 -28.73 -19.06
C ASP A 234 25.06 -28.14 -19.68
#